data_030bc62ac706731e2692b36bf95d771f
#
_entry.id   030bc62ac706731e2692b36bf95d771f
#
_cell.length_a   1.000
_cell.length_b   1.000
_cell.length_c   1.000
_cell.angle_alpha   90.00
_cell.angle_beta   90.00
_cell.angle_gamma   90.00
#
_symmetry.space_group_name_H-M   'P 1'
#
loop_
_entity.id
_entity.type
_entity.pdbx_description
1 polymer ?
#
loop_
_entity_poly.entity_id
_entity_poly.type
_entity_poly.pdbx_seq_one_letter_code
_entity_poly.pdbx_strand_id
1 'polypeptide(L)'
;MDSIYSGLVSGIVATAVMTLAEIPLWRKWGLLGVFEWHENQILSSRFFHTARNELNFKYIFFLHFLNGSLVGIAFPLILSILNIPITQDSVLMLSVIYGFGIWITTLVPIHKPITGNSLWDHDLGHLPSIASLGGHLIYGLVLGIVIMLMTYY
;
A
#
# COMPACT_ATOMS: atom_id res chain seq x y z
N MET A 1 -20.42 1.61 13.50
CA MET A 1 -19.01 1.94 13.88
C MET A 1 -18.53 3.09 13.02
N ASP A 2 -17.67 3.94 13.56
CA ASP A 2 -17.15 5.08 12.80
C ASP A 2 -16.32 4.56 11.60
N SER A 3 -16.71 4.98 10.39
CA SER A 3 -16.05 4.56 9.13
C SER A 3 -14.55 4.96 9.10
N ILE A 4 -14.21 6.08 9.73
CA ILE A 4 -12.82 6.55 9.82
C ILE A 4 -12.01 5.61 10.70
N TYR A 5 -12.55 5.23 11.86
CA TYR A 5 -11.85 4.33 12.79
C TYR A 5 -11.63 2.93 12.18
N SER A 6 -12.69 2.35 11.58
CA SER A 6 -12.56 1.05 10.91
C SER A 6 -11.57 1.09 9.75
N GLY A 7 -11.60 2.15 8.95
CA GLY A 7 -10.64 2.37 7.86
C GLY A 7 -9.20 2.51 8.36
N LEU A 8 -8.98 3.27 9.44
CA LEU A 8 -7.65 3.45 10.05
C LEU A 8 -7.05 2.11 10.53
N VAL A 9 -7.81 1.39 11.36
CA VAL A 9 -7.35 0.10 11.92
C VAL A 9 -7.09 -0.91 10.80
N SER A 10 -8.01 -1.01 9.86
CA SER A 10 -7.89 -1.93 8.72
C SER A 10 -6.69 -1.57 7.83
N GLY A 11 -6.46 -0.28 7.58
CA GLY A 11 -5.30 0.18 6.81
C GLY A 11 -3.98 -0.14 7.48
N ILE A 12 -3.87 0.03 8.81
CA ILE A 12 -2.67 -0.33 9.57
C ILE A 12 -2.41 -1.84 9.49
N VAL A 13 -3.42 -2.67 9.71
CA VAL A 13 -3.29 -4.13 9.68
C VAL A 13 -2.95 -4.60 8.26
N ALA A 14 -3.62 -4.07 7.25
CA ALA A 14 -3.36 -4.40 5.86
C ALA A 14 -1.92 -4.04 5.44
N THR A 15 -1.43 -2.86 5.85
CA THR A 15 -0.05 -2.45 5.61
C THR A 15 0.94 -3.37 6.32
N ALA A 16 0.66 -3.79 7.55
CA ALA A 16 1.53 -4.70 8.28
C ALA A 16 1.65 -6.06 7.56
N VAL A 17 0.53 -6.62 7.08
CA VAL A 17 0.54 -7.89 6.33
C VAL A 17 1.24 -7.74 4.99
N MET A 18 0.98 -6.67 4.25
CA MET A 18 1.69 -6.35 3.01
C MET A 18 3.19 -6.25 3.24
N THR A 19 3.63 -5.50 4.26
CA THR A 19 5.04 -5.37 4.64
C THR A 19 5.68 -6.74 4.91
N LEU A 20 5.00 -7.63 5.64
CA LEU A 20 5.51 -8.99 5.89
C LEU A 20 5.67 -9.79 4.59
N ALA A 21 4.76 -9.65 3.64
CA ALA A 21 4.84 -10.30 2.33
C ALA A 21 5.99 -9.73 1.46
N GLU A 22 6.39 -8.47 1.67
CA GLU A 22 7.47 -7.79 0.96
C GLU A 22 8.87 -8.12 1.50
N ILE A 23 9.00 -8.56 2.76
CA ILE A 23 10.31 -8.90 3.37
C ILE A 23 11.13 -9.90 2.55
N PRO A 24 10.58 -11.02 2.02
CA PRO A 24 11.35 -11.94 1.18
C PRO A 24 11.86 -11.29 -0.11
N LEU A 25 11.07 -10.39 -0.70
CA LEU A 25 11.43 -9.67 -1.92
C LEU A 25 12.57 -8.70 -1.64
N TRP A 26 12.47 -7.93 -0.55
CA TRP A 26 13.54 -7.05 -0.10
C TRP A 26 14.84 -7.82 0.19
N ARG A 27 14.76 -8.97 0.86
CA ARG A 27 15.94 -9.80 1.15
C ARG A 27 16.61 -10.31 -0.12
N LYS A 28 15.84 -10.55 -1.18
CA LYS A 28 16.35 -11.08 -2.45
C LYS A 28 16.89 -10.00 -3.37
N TRP A 29 16.22 -8.85 -3.44
CA TRP A 29 16.44 -7.82 -4.46
C TRP A 29 16.78 -6.43 -3.89
N GLY A 30 16.84 -6.28 -2.57
CA GLY A 30 17.03 -4.98 -1.91
C GLY A 30 15.84 -4.05 -2.11
N LEU A 31 16.06 -2.75 -1.92
CA LEU A 31 15.02 -1.73 -2.08
C LEU A 31 14.46 -1.66 -3.50
N LEU A 32 15.30 -1.89 -4.50
CA LEU A 32 14.87 -1.88 -5.90
C LEU A 32 13.80 -2.93 -6.22
N GLY A 33 13.72 -3.99 -5.41
CA GLY A 33 12.72 -5.04 -5.54
C GLY A 33 11.40 -4.76 -4.83
N VAL A 34 11.31 -3.68 -4.04
CA VAL A 34 10.10 -3.29 -3.30
C VAL A 34 9.84 -1.80 -3.54
N PHE A 35 9.01 -1.52 -4.52
CA PHE A 35 8.81 -0.17 -5.04
C PHE A 35 8.34 0.82 -3.99
N GLU A 36 7.41 0.42 -3.14
CA GLU A 36 6.84 1.25 -2.08
C GLU A 36 7.91 1.66 -1.05
N TRP A 37 8.83 0.76 -0.71
CA TRP A 37 9.93 1.07 0.21
C TRP A 37 10.99 1.95 -0.46
N HIS A 38 11.27 1.73 -1.74
CA HIS A 38 12.19 2.56 -2.51
C HIS A 38 11.65 3.99 -2.65
N GLU A 39 10.38 4.15 -2.99
CA GLU A 39 9.74 5.47 -3.02
C GLU A 39 9.81 6.17 -1.67
N ASN A 40 9.47 5.46 -0.60
CA ASN A 40 9.51 6.00 0.76
C ASN A 40 10.94 6.36 1.20
N GLN A 41 11.97 5.61 0.76
CA GLN A 41 13.36 5.99 0.98
C GLN A 41 13.70 7.32 0.31
N ILE A 42 13.31 7.49 -0.95
CA ILE A 42 13.55 8.74 -1.68
C ILE A 42 12.76 9.90 -1.07
N LEU A 43 11.49 9.69 -0.75
CA LEU A 43 10.64 10.70 -0.10
C LEU A 43 11.19 11.08 1.28
N SER A 44 11.62 10.10 2.08
CA SER A 44 12.20 10.37 3.39
C SER A 44 13.46 11.22 3.31
N SER A 45 14.29 11.00 2.29
CA SER A 45 15.47 11.82 2.07
C SER A 45 15.14 13.28 1.76
N ARG A 46 14.00 13.51 1.10
CA ARG A 46 13.52 14.88 0.79
C ARG A 46 12.87 15.56 2.00
N PHE A 47 12.03 14.84 2.75
CA PHE A 47 11.25 15.40 3.86
C PHE A 47 12.04 15.48 5.16
N PHE A 48 12.88 14.48 5.46
CA PHE A 48 13.61 14.38 6.72
C PHE A 48 15.11 14.66 6.57
N HIS A 49 15.54 15.08 5.38
CA HIS A 49 16.95 15.42 5.06
C HIS A 49 17.94 14.28 5.39
N THR A 50 17.49 13.02 5.24
CA THR A 50 18.34 11.84 5.42
C THR A 50 19.23 11.62 4.20
N ALA A 51 20.40 10.99 4.38
CA ALA A 51 21.24 10.64 3.26
C ALA A 51 20.55 9.59 2.36
N ARG A 52 20.54 9.82 1.04
CA ARG A 52 19.87 8.94 0.08
C ARG A 52 20.43 7.52 0.02
N ASN A 53 21.70 7.36 0.35
CA ASN A 53 22.42 6.09 0.36
C ASN A 53 22.34 5.35 1.70
N GLU A 54 21.75 5.95 2.73
CA GLU A 54 21.55 5.31 4.03
C GLU A 54 20.14 4.75 4.14
N LEU A 55 20.06 3.43 4.36
CA LEU A 55 18.79 2.77 4.65
C LEU A 55 18.24 3.22 6.00
N ASN A 56 17.16 3.95 5.97
CA ASN A 56 16.50 4.40 7.18
C ASN A 56 15.09 3.79 7.31
N PHE A 57 15.03 2.55 7.78
CA PHE A 57 13.77 1.83 7.94
C PHE A 57 12.73 2.55 8.80
N LYS A 58 13.17 3.36 9.79
CA LYS A 58 12.25 4.13 10.63
C LYS A 58 11.38 5.08 9.77
N TYR A 59 12.00 5.81 8.86
CA TYR A 59 11.26 6.75 8.02
C TYR A 59 10.56 6.07 6.84
N ILE A 60 11.17 5.01 6.28
CA ILE A 60 10.53 4.19 5.24
C ILE A 60 9.20 3.64 5.76
N PHE A 61 9.23 3.00 6.93
CA PHE A 61 8.01 2.39 7.50
C PHE A 61 7.06 3.44 8.06
N PHE A 62 7.54 4.55 8.61
CA PHE A 62 6.66 5.65 8.99
C PHE A 62 5.81 6.12 7.80
N LEU A 63 6.45 6.40 6.65
CA LEU A 63 5.72 6.81 5.45
C LEU A 63 4.83 5.69 4.90
N HIS A 64 5.31 4.44 4.92
CA HIS A 64 4.56 3.29 4.44
C HIS A 64 3.26 3.10 5.24
N PHE A 65 3.35 3.11 6.57
CA PHE A 65 2.17 2.98 7.44
C PHE A 65 1.27 4.22 7.41
N LEU A 66 1.84 5.42 7.29
CA LEU A 66 1.06 6.63 7.12
C LEU A 66 0.21 6.57 5.83
N ASN A 67 0.84 6.24 4.71
CA ASN A 67 0.16 6.10 3.42
C ASN A 67 -0.91 5.01 3.48
N GLY A 68 -0.57 3.82 3.99
CA GLY A 68 -1.53 2.72 4.11
C GLY A 68 -2.71 3.05 5.04
N SER A 69 -2.47 3.80 6.11
CA SER A 69 -3.54 4.25 7.01
C SER A 69 -4.49 5.25 6.33
N LEU A 70 -3.94 6.22 5.61
CA LEU A 70 -4.74 7.22 4.87
C LEU A 70 -5.57 6.56 3.77
N VAL A 71 -4.96 5.64 3.03
CA VAL A 71 -5.62 4.85 1.99
C VAL A 71 -6.70 3.94 2.60
N GLY A 72 -6.43 3.36 3.78
CA GLY A 72 -7.42 2.56 4.51
C GLY A 72 -8.63 3.38 4.93
N ILE A 73 -8.45 4.61 5.43
CA ILE A 73 -9.54 5.55 5.75
C ILE A 73 -10.32 5.93 4.49
N ALA A 74 -9.62 6.14 3.36
CA ALA A 74 -10.27 6.57 2.12
C ALA A 74 -11.26 5.52 1.58
N PHE A 75 -11.03 4.22 1.78
CA PHE A 75 -11.90 3.17 1.25
C PHE A 75 -13.35 3.29 1.71
N PRO A 76 -13.68 3.23 3.03
CA PRO A 76 -15.07 3.36 3.47
C PRO A 76 -15.66 4.74 3.18
N LEU A 77 -14.84 5.80 3.15
CA LEU A 77 -15.31 7.14 2.77
C LEU A 77 -15.75 7.19 1.30
N ILE A 78 -14.96 6.61 0.39
CA ILE A 78 -15.31 6.51 -1.03
C ILE A 78 -16.62 5.74 -1.20
N LEU A 79 -16.78 4.58 -0.55
CA LEU A 79 -18.02 3.81 -0.61
C LEU A 79 -19.21 4.62 -0.10
N SER A 80 -19.02 5.38 0.98
CA SER A 80 -20.05 6.28 1.53
C SER A 80 -20.44 7.38 0.56
N ILE A 81 -19.48 8.05 -0.06
CA ILE A 81 -19.73 9.13 -1.05
C ILE A 81 -20.47 8.57 -2.28
N LEU A 82 -20.11 7.37 -2.70
CA LEU A 82 -20.75 6.70 -3.85
C LEU A 82 -22.09 6.02 -3.50
N ASN A 83 -22.52 6.09 -2.24
CA ASN A 83 -23.71 5.40 -1.71
C ASN A 83 -23.67 3.88 -1.96
N ILE A 84 -22.47 3.27 -1.92
CA ILE A 84 -22.30 1.83 -2.04
C ILE A 84 -22.34 1.20 -0.64
N PRO A 85 -23.31 0.33 -0.35
CA PRO A 85 -23.42 -0.29 0.97
C PRO A 85 -22.27 -1.29 1.20
N ILE A 86 -21.69 -1.25 2.40
CA ILE A 86 -20.74 -2.26 2.84
C ILE A 86 -21.55 -3.49 3.30
N THR A 87 -21.53 -4.57 2.52
CA THR A 87 -22.17 -5.85 2.83
C THR A 87 -21.09 -6.94 2.97
N GLN A 88 -21.41 -8.05 3.64
CA GLN A 88 -20.47 -9.18 3.76
C GLN A 88 -20.04 -9.71 2.39
N ASP A 89 -20.98 -9.78 1.43
CA ASP A 89 -20.72 -10.35 0.11
C ASP A 89 -19.89 -9.41 -0.79
N SER A 90 -20.05 -8.10 -0.62
CA SER A 90 -19.43 -7.12 -1.52
C SER A 90 -18.10 -6.55 -1.00
N VAL A 91 -17.90 -6.46 0.32
CA VAL A 91 -16.76 -5.77 0.90
C VAL A 91 -15.41 -6.35 0.47
N LEU A 92 -15.28 -7.68 0.41
CA LEU A 92 -14.04 -8.34 0.01
C LEU A 92 -13.71 -8.07 -1.46
N MET A 93 -14.70 -8.20 -2.34
CA MET A 93 -14.51 -7.92 -3.77
C MET A 93 -14.15 -6.44 -3.98
N LEU A 94 -14.91 -5.53 -3.37
CA LEU A 94 -14.67 -4.09 -3.52
C LEU A 94 -13.30 -3.67 -2.98
N SER A 95 -12.85 -4.24 -1.86
CA SER A 95 -11.54 -3.91 -1.29
C SER A 95 -10.38 -4.45 -2.13
N VAL A 96 -10.52 -5.62 -2.76
CA VAL A 96 -9.51 -6.14 -3.70
C VAL A 96 -9.44 -5.28 -4.97
N ILE A 97 -10.61 -4.89 -5.52
CA ILE A 97 -10.69 -3.94 -6.65
C ILE A 97 -10.06 -2.60 -6.26
N TYR A 98 -10.31 -2.14 -5.03
CA TYR A 98 -9.70 -0.93 -4.50
C TYR A 98 -8.18 -1.04 -4.41
N GLY A 99 -7.64 -2.16 -3.90
CA GLY A 99 -6.19 -2.42 -3.88
C GLY A 99 -5.56 -2.37 -5.27
N PHE A 100 -6.20 -2.97 -6.27
CA PHE A 100 -5.81 -2.85 -7.67
C PHE A 100 -5.87 -1.39 -8.18
N GLY A 101 -6.96 -0.69 -7.84
CA GLY A 101 -7.14 0.72 -8.19
C GLY A 101 -6.05 1.63 -7.62
N ILE A 102 -5.66 1.41 -6.35
CA ILE A 102 -4.56 2.14 -5.72
C ILE A 102 -3.26 1.90 -6.49
N TRP A 103 -2.93 0.65 -6.82
CA TRP A 103 -1.72 0.32 -7.57
C TRP A 103 -1.65 1.10 -8.89
N ILE A 104 -2.75 1.15 -9.66
CA ILE A 104 -2.81 1.89 -10.92
C ILE A 104 -2.73 3.41 -10.70
N THR A 105 -3.46 3.95 -9.71
CA THR A 105 -3.61 5.40 -9.57
C THR A 105 -2.48 6.06 -8.80
N THR A 106 -1.78 5.33 -7.96
CA THR A 106 -0.67 5.84 -7.16
C THR A 106 0.68 5.39 -7.70
N LEU A 107 0.96 4.09 -7.70
CA LEU A 107 2.28 3.60 -8.06
C LEU A 107 2.64 3.87 -9.52
N VAL A 108 1.75 3.53 -10.46
CA VAL A 108 2.03 3.68 -11.91
C VAL A 108 2.41 5.11 -12.28
N PRO A 109 1.67 6.17 -11.86
CA PRO A 109 2.01 7.53 -12.22
C PRO A 109 3.16 8.15 -11.42
N ILE A 110 3.38 7.72 -10.15
CA ILE A 110 4.31 8.41 -9.24
C ILE A 110 5.67 7.74 -9.11
N HIS A 111 5.80 6.45 -9.41
CA HIS A 111 7.05 5.72 -9.22
C HIS A 111 8.21 6.36 -9.98
N LYS A 112 8.07 6.54 -11.29
CA LYS A 112 9.10 7.15 -12.14
C LYS A 112 9.44 8.59 -11.75
N PRO A 113 8.48 9.49 -11.48
CA PRO A 113 8.77 10.84 -10.99
C PRO A 113 9.53 10.88 -9.67
N ILE A 114 9.29 9.92 -8.77
CA ILE A 114 9.94 9.87 -7.46
C ILE A 114 11.33 9.25 -7.56
N THR A 115 11.45 8.08 -8.17
CA THR A 115 12.66 7.24 -8.15
C THR A 115 13.56 7.47 -9.36
N GLY A 116 13.03 7.97 -10.47
CA GLY A 116 13.69 8.05 -11.77
C GLY A 116 13.61 6.74 -12.58
N ASN A 117 13.20 5.63 -11.97
CA ASN A 117 13.13 4.32 -12.60
C ASN A 117 11.75 4.04 -13.17
N SER A 118 11.70 3.36 -14.32
CA SER A 118 10.44 2.91 -14.92
C SER A 118 9.96 1.63 -14.24
N LEU A 119 8.64 1.50 -14.08
CA LEU A 119 8.00 0.25 -13.64
C LEU A 119 8.23 -0.92 -14.61
N TRP A 120 8.33 -0.62 -15.91
CA TRP A 120 8.34 -1.61 -16.98
C TRP A 120 9.73 -1.84 -17.57
N ASP A 121 10.63 -0.89 -17.36
CA ASP A 121 12.03 -0.92 -17.81
C ASP A 121 12.93 -0.86 -16.58
N HIS A 122 12.91 -1.96 -15.82
CA HIS A 122 13.63 -2.09 -14.56
C HIS A 122 14.75 -3.14 -14.68
N ASP A 123 15.86 -2.94 -13.98
CA ASP A 123 17.02 -3.84 -14.01
C ASP A 123 16.69 -5.30 -13.63
N LEU A 124 15.63 -5.48 -12.81
CA LEU A 124 15.10 -6.79 -12.41
C LEU A 124 13.96 -7.29 -13.33
N GLY A 125 13.75 -6.65 -14.48
CA GLY A 125 12.64 -6.95 -15.38
C GLY A 125 11.28 -6.60 -14.77
N HIS A 126 10.24 -7.39 -15.09
CA HIS A 126 8.87 -7.15 -14.63
C HIS A 126 8.54 -7.66 -13.22
N LEU A 127 9.46 -8.41 -12.60
CA LEU A 127 9.20 -9.05 -11.31
C LEU A 127 8.84 -8.08 -10.19
N PRO A 128 9.53 -6.92 -10.00
CA PRO A 128 9.14 -5.96 -8.98
C PRO A 128 7.74 -5.39 -9.20
N SER A 129 7.34 -5.11 -10.45
CA SER A 129 6.00 -4.61 -10.78
C SER A 129 4.90 -5.61 -10.44
N ILE A 130 5.13 -6.90 -10.77
CA ILE A 130 4.20 -7.98 -10.44
C ILE A 130 4.13 -8.18 -8.92
N ALA A 131 5.26 -8.11 -8.23
CA ALA A 131 5.34 -8.24 -6.79
C ALA A 131 4.60 -7.10 -6.08
N SER A 132 4.77 -5.86 -6.54
CA SER A 132 4.06 -4.69 -6.04
C SER A 132 2.54 -4.81 -6.27
N LEU A 133 2.11 -5.23 -7.46
CA LEU A 133 0.69 -5.54 -7.69
C LEU A 133 0.17 -6.58 -6.69
N GLY A 134 0.93 -7.67 -6.48
CA GLY A 134 0.58 -8.69 -5.49
C GLY A 134 0.44 -8.11 -4.08
N GLY A 135 1.36 -7.24 -3.67
CA GLY A 135 1.30 -6.52 -2.40
C GLY A 135 0.02 -5.69 -2.24
N HIS A 136 -0.36 -4.93 -3.26
CA HIS A 136 -1.57 -4.12 -3.23
C HIS A 136 -2.86 -4.96 -3.22
N LEU A 137 -2.87 -6.13 -3.89
CA LEU A 137 -3.99 -7.06 -3.82
C LEU A 137 -4.10 -7.70 -2.42
N ILE A 138 -2.98 -8.05 -1.79
CA ILE A 138 -2.92 -8.50 -0.39
C ILE A 138 -3.44 -7.40 0.54
N TYR A 139 -2.97 -6.16 0.34
CA TYR A 139 -3.47 -5.01 1.10
C TYR A 139 -4.99 -4.88 1.00
N GLY A 140 -5.54 -4.88 -0.22
CA GLY A 140 -6.99 -4.79 -0.44
C GLY A 140 -7.75 -5.93 0.22
N LEU A 141 -7.28 -7.17 0.09
CA LEU A 141 -7.91 -8.34 0.69
C LEU A 141 -7.96 -8.23 2.22
N VAL A 142 -6.84 -7.90 2.86
CA VAL A 142 -6.74 -7.78 4.33
C VAL A 142 -7.57 -6.60 4.81
N LEU A 143 -7.56 -5.47 4.09
CA LEU A 143 -8.42 -4.31 4.39
C LEU A 143 -9.90 -4.74 4.47
N GLY A 144 -10.38 -5.45 3.46
CA GLY A 144 -11.76 -5.94 3.42
C GLY A 144 -12.08 -6.93 4.54
N ILE A 145 -11.19 -7.88 4.82
CA ILE A 145 -11.36 -8.85 5.92
C ILE A 145 -11.50 -8.12 7.26
N VAL A 146 -10.61 -7.17 7.56
CA VAL A 146 -10.63 -6.46 8.85
C VAL A 146 -11.89 -5.59 8.97
N ILE A 147 -12.29 -4.87 7.91
CA ILE A 147 -13.54 -4.09 7.91
C ILE A 147 -14.74 -5.02 8.14
N MET A 148 -14.78 -6.16 7.46
CA MET A 148 -15.84 -7.14 7.64
C MET A 148 -15.92 -7.63 9.09
N LEU A 149 -14.79 -8.02 9.70
CA LEU A 149 -14.74 -8.44 11.08
C LEU A 149 -15.20 -7.35 12.05
N MET A 150 -14.77 -6.11 11.84
CA MET A 150 -15.15 -4.96 12.69
C MET A 150 -16.62 -4.53 12.52
N THR A 151 -17.26 -4.86 11.40
CA THR A 151 -18.63 -4.43 11.10
C THR A 151 -19.67 -5.46 11.56
N TYR A 152 -19.33 -6.74 11.51
CA TYR A 152 -20.31 -7.82 11.68
C TYR A 152 -20.03 -8.70 12.91
N TYR A 153 -18.87 -8.55 13.55
CA TYR A 153 -18.48 -9.30 14.76
C TYR A 153 -17.97 -8.36 15.84
#